data_790890bd8bf8d8ae772555b482662989
#
_entry.id   790890bd8bf8d8ae772555b482662989
#
_cell.length_a   1.000
_cell.length_b   1.000
_cell.length_c   1.000
_cell.angle_alpha   90.00
_cell.angle_beta   90.00
_cell.angle_gamma   90.00
#
_symmetry.space_group_name_H-M   'P 1'
#
loop_
_entity.id
_entity.type
_entity.pdbx_description
1 polymer ?
#
loop_
_entity_poly.entity_id
_entity_poly.type
_entity_poly.pdbx_seq_one_letter_code
_entity_poly.pdbx_strand_id
1 'polypeptide(L)'
;MNNQYDFIIVGAGAAGCILARGLAESTNGEVLLLEAGGDGNEPRFIESGIENLFQSWFTESDWQLKTTPQVGLDNREVLINQGKVLGGGTAINAMMYLRGSRHNFQEWYEISGRDESWSPDHFQNMFLELESCLGNYGEDSLRGKSGRIKISQPPHPSASASAFLEGCQSLGYQRGDFNGSDQNERCDYMQLIIDHQAK
;
A
#
# COMPACT_ATOMS: atom_id res chain seq x y z
N MET A 1 38.49 -4.28 -0.14
CA MET A 1 37.25 -4.85 -0.72
C MET A 1 36.91 -3.99 -1.92
N ASN A 2 36.74 -4.58 -3.09
CA ASN A 2 36.34 -3.84 -4.29
C ASN A 2 34.85 -3.51 -4.11
N ASN A 3 34.51 -2.26 -3.84
CA ASN A 3 33.12 -1.81 -3.70
C ASN A 3 32.54 -1.53 -5.12
N GLN A 4 32.46 -2.55 -5.95
CA GLN A 4 31.81 -2.48 -7.25
C GLN A 4 30.50 -3.24 -7.18
N TYR A 5 29.44 -2.60 -7.62
CA TYR A 5 28.09 -3.17 -7.68
C TYR A 5 27.57 -3.03 -9.10
N ASP A 6 26.86 -4.05 -9.56
CA ASP A 6 26.20 -4.04 -10.87
C ASP A 6 24.96 -3.15 -10.87
N PHE A 7 24.27 -3.09 -9.73
CA PHE A 7 23.06 -2.30 -9.54
C PHE A 7 23.13 -1.51 -8.24
N ILE A 8 22.76 -0.24 -8.29
CA ILE A 8 22.63 0.62 -7.11
C ILE A 8 21.21 1.17 -7.08
N ILE A 9 20.46 0.86 -6.02
CA ILE A 9 19.10 1.32 -5.79
C ILE A 9 19.16 2.35 -4.64
N VAL A 10 18.63 3.53 -4.88
CA VAL A 10 18.59 4.61 -3.90
C VAL A 10 17.18 4.73 -3.33
N GLY A 11 17.06 4.49 -2.03
CA GLY A 11 15.82 4.45 -1.27
C GLY A 11 15.22 3.05 -1.16
N ALA A 12 15.10 2.56 0.07
CA ALA A 12 14.48 1.27 0.40
C ALA A 12 13.00 1.41 0.75
N GLY A 13 12.26 2.23 0.01
CA GLY A 13 10.80 2.26 0.06
C GLY A 13 10.17 1.08 -0.68
N ALA A 14 8.85 1.09 -0.87
CA ALA A 14 8.11 0.01 -1.51
C ALA A 14 8.73 -0.42 -2.86
N ALA A 15 9.00 0.54 -3.75
CA ALA A 15 9.57 0.27 -5.07
C ALA A 15 11.01 -0.27 -4.97
N GLY A 16 11.86 0.36 -4.15
CA GLY A 16 13.26 -0.05 -4.01
C GLY A 16 13.42 -1.44 -3.43
N CYS A 17 12.62 -1.81 -2.45
CA CYS A 17 12.60 -3.16 -1.88
C CYS A 17 12.20 -4.22 -2.91
N ILE A 18 11.18 -3.94 -3.73
CA ILE A 18 10.73 -4.86 -4.79
C ILE A 18 11.79 -5.01 -5.86
N LEU A 19 12.39 -3.89 -6.31
CA LEU A 19 13.46 -3.90 -7.31
C LEU A 19 14.70 -4.65 -6.82
N ALA A 20 15.16 -4.37 -5.59
CA ALA A 20 16.32 -5.02 -5.00
C ALA A 20 16.15 -6.54 -4.96
N ARG A 21 14.98 -6.98 -4.52
CA ARG A 21 14.65 -8.39 -4.48
C ARG A 21 14.57 -9.00 -5.88
N GLY A 22 13.84 -8.36 -6.79
CA GLY A 22 13.67 -8.84 -8.15
C GLY A 22 15.02 -9.01 -8.87
N LEU A 23 15.91 -8.04 -8.74
CA LEU A 23 17.26 -8.11 -9.31
C LEU A 23 18.11 -9.22 -8.65
N ALA A 24 18.06 -9.34 -7.33
CA ALA A 24 18.80 -10.39 -6.62
C ALA A 24 18.30 -11.80 -6.94
N GLU A 25 17.01 -11.98 -7.23
CA GLU A 25 16.43 -13.29 -7.63
C GLU A 25 16.62 -13.60 -9.12
N SER A 26 16.71 -12.59 -9.99
CA SER A 26 16.74 -12.78 -11.45
C SER A 26 18.12 -12.63 -12.10
N THR A 27 19.12 -12.15 -11.38
CA THR A 27 20.48 -11.93 -11.89
C THR A 27 21.53 -12.50 -10.96
N ASN A 28 22.76 -12.67 -11.47
CA ASN A 28 23.95 -12.98 -10.65
C ASN A 28 24.72 -11.71 -10.25
N GLY A 29 24.16 -10.52 -10.55
CA GLY A 29 24.81 -9.25 -10.27
C GLY A 29 24.74 -8.87 -8.79
N GLU A 30 25.73 -8.11 -8.33
CA GLU A 30 25.73 -7.54 -6.97
C GLU A 30 24.82 -6.32 -6.91
N VAL A 31 23.85 -6.34 -5.99
CA VAL A 31 22.86 -5.28 -5.79
C VAL A 31 23.13 -4.54 -4.51
N LEU A 32 23.34 -3.23 -4.59
CA LEU A 32 23.43 -2.33 -3.44
C LEU A 32 22.10 -1.59 -3.27
N LEU A 33 21.47 -1.73 -2.10
CA LEU A 33 20.31 -0.94 -1.69
C LEU A 33 20.74 0.07 -0.64
N LEU A 34 20.56 1.37 -0.94
CA LEU A 34 20.88 2.48 -0.04
C LEU A 34 19.60 3.01 0.61
N GLU A 35 19.63 3.14 1.92
CA GLU A 35 18.55 3.77 2.70
C GLU A 35 19.11 4.85 3.61
N ALA A 36 18.38 5.98 3.72
CA ALA A 36 18.80 7.12 4.55
C ALA A 36 18.44 6.94 6.03
N GLY A 37 17.44 6.11 6.32
CA GLY A 37 16.94 5.85 7.66
C GLY A 37 17.48 4.59 8.29
N GLY A 38 16.85 4.19 9.39
CA GLY A 38 17.19 2.96 10.13
C GLY A 38 16.69 1.68 9.45
N ASP A 39 17.00 0.55 10.06
CA ASP A 39 16.68 -0.79 9.56
C ASP A 39 15.23 -1.25 9.81
N GLY A 40 14.42 -0.46 10.53
CA GLY A 40 13.02 -0.78 10.80
C GLY A 40 12.78 -1.93 11.77
N ASN A 41 13.78 -2.35 12.54
CA ASN A 41 13.66 -3.45 13.49
C ASN A 41 13.04 -3.07 14.85
N GLU A 42 12.55 -1.84 14.97
CA GLU A 42 11.88 -1.40 16.19
C GLU A 42 10.45 -1.95 16.28
N PRO A 43 9.92 -2.24 17.49
CA PRO A 43 8.58 -2.80 17.67
C PRO A 43 7.46 -2.01 16.92
N ARG A 44 7.57 -0.68 16.89
CA ARG A 44 6.61 0.21 16.21
C ARG A 44 6.46 -0.05 14.71
N PHE A 45 7.42 -0.72 14.06
CA PHE A 45 7.35 -1.09 12.63
C PHE A 45 6.97 -2.55 12.41
N ILE A 46 7.12 -3.39 13.42
CA ILE A 46 6.90 -4.84 13.34
C ILE A 46 5.52 -5.21 13.88
N GLU A 47 5.10 -4.57 14.96
CA GLU A 47 3.82 -4.83 15.60
C GLU A 47 2.71 -4.05 14.90
N SER A 48 1.62 -4.72 14.55
CA SER A 48 0.47 -4.08 13.92
C SER A 48 -0.39 -3.38 14.98
N GLY A 49 -0.62 -2.08 14.78
CA GLY A 49 -1.49 -1.30 15.65
C GLY A 49 -1.52 0.17 15.22
N ILE A 50 -2.67 0.82 15.37
CA ILE A 50 -2.81 2.24 15.02
C ILE A 50 -1.94 3.13 15.90
N GLU A 51 -1.65 2.70 17.11
CA GLU A 51 -0.75 3.37 18.04
C GLU A 51 0.68 3.47 17.47
N ASN A 52 1.14 2.42 16.80
CA ASN A 52 2.46 2.35 16.20
C ASN A 52 2.61 3.32 15.02
N LEU A 53 1.53 3.56 14.28
CA LEU A 53 1.48 4.59 13.25
C LEU A 53 1.81 5.97 13.84
N PHE A 54 1.11 6.37 14.88
CA PHE A 54 1.33 7.68 15.52
C PHE A 54 2.69 7.78 16.22
N GLN A 55 3.25 6.67 16.71
CA GLN A 55 4.60 6.63 17.27
C GLN A 55 5.71 6.76 16.21
N SER A 56 5.40 6.52 14.95
CA SER A 56 6.37 6.61 13.85
C SER A 56 6.41 8.00 13.22
N TRP A 57 5.32 8.74 13.27
CA TRP A 57 5.25 10.09 12.72
C TRP A 57 5.96 11.10 13.62
N PHE A 58 6.57 12.11 13.01
CA PHE A 58 7.32 13.18 13.68
C PHE A 58 8.53 12.71 14.49
N THR A 59 9.07 11.55 14.14
CA THR A 59 10.29 10.98 14.72
C THR A 59 11.46 11.05 13.75
N GLU A 60 12.60 10.49 14.12
CA GLU A 60 13.78 10.34 13.24
C GLU A 60 13.51 9.45 12.02
N SER A 61 12.47 8.60 12.08
CA SER A 61 12.03 7.72 10.99
C SER A 61 11.03 8.38 10.02
N ASP A 62 10.82 9.68 10.16
CA ASP A 62 9.99 10.50 9.30
C ASP A 62 10.81 11.69 8.77
N TRP A 63 10.75 11.95 7.47
CA TRP A 63 11.40 13.12 6.88
C TRP A 63 10.79 14.44 7.35
N GLN A 64 9.59 14.43 7.90
CA GLN A 64 8.85 15.58 8.43
C GLN A 64 8.79 16.74 7.43
N LEU A 65 8.50 16.43 6.18
CA LEU A 65 8.45 17.41 5.10
C LEU A 65 7.31 18.40 5.33
N LYS A 66 7.50 19.63 4.85
CA LYS A 66 6.46 20.66 4.84
C LYS A 66 6.28 21.20 3.43
N THR A 67 5.06 21.49 3.07
CA THR A 67 4.80 22.26 1.86
C THR A 67 5.27 23.71 2.03
N THR A 68 5.47 24.40 0.92
CA THR A 68 5.42 25.86 0.93
C THR A 68 4.03 26.35 1.34
N PRO A 69 3.86 27.59 1.82
CA PRO A 69 2.56 28.15 2.13
C PRO A 69 1.58 27.98 0.96
N GLN A 70 0.42 27.42 1.24
CA GLN A 70 -0.62 27.11 0.23
C GLN A 70 -1.68 28.21 0.23
N VAL A 71 -1.76 28.99 -0.85
CA VAL A 71 -2.74 30.08 -0.95
C VAL A 71 -4.18 29.59 -0.78
N GLY A 72 -4.53 28.43 -1.37
CA GLY A 72 -5.86 27.81 -1.25
C GLY A 72 -6.17 27.29 0.16
N LEU A 73 -5.21 27.26 1.08
CA LEU A 73 -5.35 26.82 2.48
C LEU A 73 -5.02 27.96 3.45
N ASP A 74 -5.32 29.19 3.06
CA ASP A 74 -5.08 30.38 3.90
C ASP A 74 -3.59 30.55 4.30
N ASN A 75 -2.69 30.30 3.34
CA ASN A 75 -1.25 30.31 3.47
C ASN A 75 -0.69 29.33 4.53
N ARG A 76 -1.44 28.29 4.91
CA ARG A 76 -0.92 27.25 5.80
C ARG A 76 0.12 26.38 5.11
N GLU A 77 1.14 26.00 5.86
CA GLU A 77 2.05 24.92 5.51
C GLU A 77 1.43 23.59 5.97
N VAL A 78 1.45 22.60 5.11
CA VAL A 78 0.94 21.24 5.41
C VAL A 78 2.12 20.33 5.69
N LEU A 79 2.06 19.58 6.78
CA LEU A 79 3.02 18.54 7.09
C LEU A 79 2.76 17.31 6.20
N ILE A 80 3.82 16.73 5.65
CA ILE A 80 3.79 15.53 4.83
C ILE A 80 4.70 14.50 5.48
N ASN A 81 4.09 13.51 6.11
CA ASN A 81 4.82 12.40 6.68
C ASN A 81 5.36 11.49 5.56
N GLN A 82 6.66 11.26 5.56
CA GLN A 82 7.34 10.44 4.58
C GLN A 82 8.37 9.57 5.29
N GLY A 83 8.27 8.26 5.17
CA GLY A 83 9.15 7.33 5.87
C GLY A 83 10.61 7.52 5.53
N LYS A 84 11.45 7.58 6.57
CA LYS A 84 12.92 7.59 6.54
C LYS A 84 13.40 6.36 7.30
N VAL A 85 13.17 5.21 6.74
CA VAL A 85 13.40 3.89 7.34
C VAL A 85 13.31 2.82 6.26
N LEU A 86 13.90 1.67 6.46
CA LEU A 86 13.72 0.51 5.59
C LEU A 86 12.22 0.20 5.45
N GLY A 87 11.72 0.11 4.23
CA GLY A 87 10.29 0.07 3.91
C GLY A 87 9.70 1.43 3.53
N GLY A 88 10.37 2.54 3.89
CA GLY A 88 9.92 3.90 3.54
C GLY A 88 8.51 4.20 4.03
N GLY A 89 7.67 4.76 3.16
CA GLY A 89 6.28 5.07 3.46
C GLY A 89 5.44 3.86 3.87
N THR A 90 5.79 2.64 3.41
CA THR A 90 5.06 1.43 3.81
C THR A 90 5.31 1.01 5.26
N ALA A 91 6.40 1.47 5.86
CA ALA A 91 6.68 1.23 7.28
C ALA A 91 5.91 2.18 8.21
N ILE A 92 5.43 3.33 7.70
CA ILE A 92 4.75 4.36 8.50
C ILE A 92 3.35 4.74 7.99
N ASN A 93 2.79 4.00 7.02
CA ASN A 93 1.45 4.26 6.50
C ASN A 93 0.35 3.68 7.41
N ALA A 94 -0.90 3.99 7.12
CA ALA A 94 -2.05 3.48 7.85
C ALA A 94 -2.49 2.07 7.40
N MET A 95 -1.66 1.35 6.65
CA MET A 95 -1.88 -0.03 6.20
C MET A 95 -3.15 -0.26 5.37
N MET A 96 -3.87 0.79 5.00
CA MET A 96 -5.09 0.67 4.20
C MET A 96 -4.76 0.16 2.80
N TYR A 97 -5.50 -0.85 2.36
CA TYR A 97 -5.37 -1.42 1.03
C TYR A 97 -6.54 -1.04 0.14
N LEU A 98 -6.23 -0.27 -0.88
CA LEU A 98 -7.18 0.12 -1.91
C LEU A 98 -6.50 0.03 -3.27
N ARG A 99 -7.07 -0.77 -4.17
CA ARG A 99 -6.68 -0.78 -5.59
C ARG A 99 -7.26 0.47 -6.26
N GLY A 100 -6.57 1.00 -7.25
CA GLY A 100 -7.16 2.00 -8.13
C GLY A 100 -8.37 1.42 -8.89
N SER A 101 -9.29 2.27 -9.30
CA SER A 101 -10.41 1.82 -10.13
C SER A 101 -9.95 1.46 -11.55
N ARG A 102 -10.65 0.54 -12.20
CA ARG A 102 -10.39 0.19 -13.61
C ARG A 102 -10.44 1.42 -14.52
N HIS A 103 -11.30 2.39 -14.18
CA HIS A 103 -11.40 3.65 -14.92
C HIS A 103 -10.11 4.48 -14.84
N ASN A 104 -9.49 4.59 -13.66
CA ASN A 104 -8.22 5.31 -13.50
C ASN A 104 -7.10 4.66 -14.32
N PHE A 105 -7.03 3.33 -14.34
CA PHE A 105 -6.04 2.62 -15.17
C PHE A 105 -6.34 2.78 -16.66
N GLN A 106 -7.60 2.87 -17.06
CA GLN A 106 -7.97 3.16 -18.43
C GLN A 106 -7.51 4.58 -18.85
N GLU A 107 -7.65 5.58 -17.97
CA GLU A 107 -7.11 6.91 -18.23
C GLU A 107 -5.59 6.91 -18.38
N TRP A 108 -4.87 6.18 -17.53
CA TRP A 108 -3.41 6.04 -17.63
C TRP A 108 -3.00 5.35 -18.92
N TYR A 109 -3.71 4.33 -19.34
CA TYR A 109 -3.50 3.66 -20.63
C TYR A 109 -3.63 4.65 -21.80
N GLU A 110 -4.69 5.45 -21.84
CA GLU A 110 -4.88 6.45 -22.90
C GLU A 110 -3.77 7.53 -22.88
N ILE A 111 -3.42 8.04 -21.69
CA ILE A 111 -2.38 9.09 -21.54
C ILE A 111 -1.00 8.56 -21.95
N SER A 112 -0.70 7.28 -21.69
CA SER A 112 0.58 6.65 -22.07
C SER A 112 0.74 6.42 -23.57
N GLY A 113 -0.27 6.75 -24.38
CA GLY A 113 -0.28 6.42 -25.80
C GLY A 113 -0.70 4.98 -26.09
N ARG A 114 -1.46 4.38 -25.18
CA ARG A 114 -1.93 2.98 -25.22
C ARG A 114 -0.82 1.96 -25.06
N ASP A 115 0.12 2.26 -24.19
CA ASP A 115 1.13 1.28 -23.78
C ASP A 115 0.48 0.22 -22.87
N GLU A 116 0.54 -1.06 -23.28
CA GLU A 116 -0.11 -2.19 -22.57
C GLU A 116 0.39 -2.37 -21.13
N SER A 117 1.59 -1.91 -20.80
CA SER A 117 2.09 -1.92 -19.41
C SER A 117 1.29 -1.02 -18.46
N TRP A 118 0.46 -0.12 -19.01
CA TRP A 118 -0.45 0.75 -18.26
C TRP A 118 -1.91 0.34 -18.40
N SER A 119 -2.19 -0.79 -19.08
CA SER A 119 -3.58 -1.23 -19.29
C SER A 119 -4.24 -1.69 -17.97
N PRO A 120 -5.58 -1.55 -17.86
CA PRO A 120 -6.33 -2.04 -16.70
C PRO A 120 -6.12 -3.53 -16.44
N ASP A 121 -5.97 -4.34 -17.50
CA ASP A 121 -5.77 -5.77 -17.38
C ASP A 121 -4.36 -6.11 -16.86
N HIS A 122 -3.35 -5.34 -17.27
CA HIS A 122 -2.00 -5.48 -16.73
C HIS A 122 -1.98 -5.21 -15.22
N PHE A 123 -2.57 -4.11 -14.75
CA PHE A 123 -2.66 -3.81 -13.32
C PHE A 123 -3.47 -4.86 -12.55
N GLN A 124 -4.57 -5.34 -13.13
CA GLN A 124 -5.35 -6.42 -12.51
C GLN A 124 -4.50 -7.67 -12.29
N ASN A 125 -3.73 -8.09 -13.27
CA ASN A 125 -2.85 -9.25 -13.17
C ASN A 125 -1.75 -9.03 -12.12
N MET A 126 -1.13 -7.84 -12.08
CA MET A 126 -0.16 -7.49 -11.04
C MET A 126 -0.75 -7.59 -9.63
N PHE A 127 -1.97 -7.10 -9.42
CA PHE A 127 -2.63 -7.22 -8.11
C PHE A 127 -2.91 -8.68 -7.73
N LEU A 128 -3.33 -9.51 -8.70
CA LEU A 128 -3.55 -10.95 -8.46
C LEU A 128 -2.28 -11.70 -8.06
N GLU A 129 -1.13 -11.32 -8.64
CA GLU A 129 0.16 -11.91 -8.32
C GLU A 129 0.72 -11.43 -6.98
N LEU A 130 0.51 -10.17 -6.64
CA LEU A 130 1.08 -9.55 -5.45
C LEU A 130 0.35 -9.93 -4.17
N GLU A 131 -0.98 -10.05 -4.21
CA GLU A 131 -1.77 -10.20 -3.00
C GLU A 131 -2.09 -11.65 -2.62
N SER A 132 -2.28 -11.84 -1.32
CA SER A 132 -2.91 -13.02 -0.73
C SER A 132 -4.08 -12.52 0.13
N CYS A 133 -5.27 -12.46 -0.49
CA CYS A 133 -6.47 -11.99 0.17
C CYS A 133 -7.02 -13.07 1.12
N LEU A 134 -7.08 -12.76 2.40
CA LEU A 134 -7.56 -13.64 3.47
C LEU A 134 -9.08 -13.55 3.67
N GLY A 135 -9.72 -12.57 3.02
CA GLY A 135 -11.18 -12.42 3.04
C GLY A 135 -11.89 -13.42 2.12
N ASN A 136 -13.12 -13.77 2.47
CA ASN A 136 -13.96 -14.60 1.61
C ASN A 136 -14.94 -13.71 0.83
N TYR A 137 -14.54 -13.34 -0.38
CA TYR A 137 -15.32 -12.47 -1.27
C TYR A 137 -15.97 -13.21 -2.45
N GLY A 138 -15.97 -14.56 -2.43
CA GLY A 138 -16.46 -15.40 -3.50
C GLY A 138 -15.42 -15.67 -4.61
N GLU A 139 -15.75 -16.61 -5.48
CA GLU A 139 -14.85 -17.06 -6.55
C GLU A 139 -14.66 -16.01 -7.66
N ASP A 140 -15.69 -15.20 -7.92
CA ASP A 140 -15.70 -14.17 -8.95
C ASP A 140 -15.05 -12.85 -8.51
N SER A 141 -14.45 -12.81 -7.32
CA SER A 141 -13.94 -11.58 -6.73
C SER A 141 -12.69 -11.02 -7.40
N LEU A 142 -12.03 -11.74 -8.29
CA LEU A 142 -10.74 -11.36 -8.90
C LEU A 142 -9.68 -10.97 -7.85
N ARG A 143 -9.56 -11.79 -6.79
CA ARG A 143 -8.60 -11.61 -5.71
C ARG A 143 -7.49 -12.65 -5.76
N GLY A 144 -6.24 -12.18 -5.60
CA GLY A 144 -5.09 -13.06 -5.46
C GLY A 144 -5.11 -13.84 -4.15
N LYS A 145 -4.63 -15.09 -4.16
CA LYS A 145 -4.66 -15.99 -3.00
C LYS A 145 -3.28 -16.46 -2.55
N SER A 146 -2.26 -16.27 -3.36
CA SER A 146 -0.92 -16.83 -3.14
C SER A 146 0.21 -15.79 -3.17
N GLY A 147 -0.12 -14.53 -3.35
CA GLY A 147 0.86 -13.45 -3.37
C GLY A 147 1.47 -13.19 -1.99
N ARG A 148 2.47 -12.35 -1.97
CA ARG A 148 3.27 -12.07 -0.76
C ARG A 148 2.64 -11.05 0.18
N ILE A 149 1.77 -10.18 -0.34
CA ILE A 149 1.12 -9.13 0.43
C ILE A 149 -0.19 -9.69 1.01
N LYS A 150 -0.22 -9.88 2.32
CA LYS A 150 -1.41 -10.36 3.01
C LYS A 150 -2.41 -9.23 3.17
N ILE A 151 -3.63 -9.46 2.69
CA ILE A 151 -4.74 -8.52 2.79
C ILE A 151 -5.82 -9.12 3.66
N SER A 152 -6.18 -8.42 4.72
CA SER A 152 -7.21 -8.86 5.67
C SER A 152 -8.23 -7.76 5.95
N GLN A 153 -9.33 -8.11 6.57
CA GLN A 153 -10.27 -7.16 7.18
C GLN A 153 -9.98 -7.04 8.68
N PRO A 154 -10.39 -5.92 9.32
CA PRO A 154 -10.30 -5.80 10.77
C PRO A 154 -11.01 -6.97 11.46
N PRO A 155 -10.34 -7.71 12.37
CA PRO A 155 -10.94 -8.87 13.02
C PRO A 155 -12.07 -8.47 13.99
N HIS A 156 -12.04 -7.25 14.50
CA HIS A 156 -12.99 -6.70 15.48
C HIS A 156 -13.44 -5.31 15.03
N PRO A 157 -14.35 -5.21 14.04
CA PRO A 157 -14.87 -3.91 13.63
C PRO A 157 -15.62 -3.23 14.76
N SER A 158 -15.51 -1.91 14.86
CA SER A 158 -16.24 -1.14 15.88
C SER A 158 -17.75 -1.10 15.60
N ALA A 159 -18.56 -0.92 16.65
CA ALA A 159 -20.00 -0.77 16.50
C ALA A 159 -20.37 0.43 15.61
N SER A 160 -19.60 1.51 15.67
CA SER A 160 -19.80 2.68 14.80
C SER A 160 -19.53 2.38 13.33
N ALA A 161 -18.51 1.58 13.02
CA ALA A 161 -18.24 1.15 11.64
C ALA A 161 -19.39 0.27 11.12
N SER A 162 -19.90 -0.64 11.95
CA SER A 162 -21.05 -1.48 11.58
C SER A 162 -22.30 -0.64 11.31
N ALA A 163 -22.62 0.30 12.20
CA ALA A 163 -23.77 1.21 12.04
C ALA A 163 -23.63 2.10 10.78
N PHE A 164 -22.41 2.56 10.48
CA PHE A 164 -22.15 3.30 9.24
C PHE A 164 -22.47 2.47 7.99
N LEU A 165 -22.03 1.20 7.97
CA LEU A 165 -22.31 0.31 6.84
C LEU A 165 -23.79 -0.04 6.71
N GLU A 166 -24.51 -0.20 7.82
CA GLU A 166 -25.97 -0.37 7.82
C GLU A 166 -26.67 0.88 7.23
N GLY A 167 -26.18 2.07 7.57
CA GLY A 167 -26.63 3.33 6.99
C GLY A 167 -26.39 3.38 5.47
N CYS A 168 -25.22 2.98 5.00
CA CYS A 168 -24.92 2.88 3.56
C CYS A 168 -25.90 1.93 2.85
N GLN A 169 -26.16 0.77 3.44
CA GLN A 169 -27.11 -0.21 2.87
C GLN A 169 -28.54 0.34 2.80
N SER A 170 -28.96 1.12 3.80
CA SER A 170 -30.28 1.77 3.81
C SER A 170 -30.45 2.81 2.70
N LEU A 171 -29.33 3.35 2.20
CA LEU A 171 -29.27 4.26 1.06
C LEU A 171 -29.11 3.56 -0.30
N GLY A 172 -29.08 2.23 -0.31
CA GLY A 172 -29.00 1.42 -1.54
C GLY A 172 -27.61 0.93 -1.92
N TYR A 173 -26.56 1.30 -1.18
CA TYR A 173 -25.22 0.76 -1.42
C TYR A 173 -25.16 -0.71 -1.04
N GLN A 174 -24.51 -1.51 -1.89
CA GLN A 174 -24.37 -2.94 -1.63
C GLN A 174 -23.12 -3.26 -0.82
N ARG A 175 -23.24 -4.17 0.16
CA ARG A 175 -22.05 -4.76 0.80
C ARG A 175 -21.27 -5.59 -0.20
N GLY A 176 -19.96 -5.47 -0.17
CA GLY A 176 -19.09 -6.29 -1.01
C GLY A 176 -17.69 -5.74 -1.16
N ASP A 177 -16.88 -6.48 -1.90
CA ASP A 177 -15.47 -6.16 -2.11
C ASP A 177 -15.29 -4.96 -3.03
N PHE A 178 -14.90 -3.82 -2.46
CA PHE A 178 -14.59 -2.61 -3.23
C PHE A 178 -13.20 -2.66 -3.92
N ASN A 179 -12.44 -3.75 -3.73
CA ASN A 179 -11.21 -4.04 -4.46
C ASN A 179 -11.37 -5.17 -5.48
N GLY A 180 -12.58 -5.72 -5.62
CA GLY A 180 -12.90 -6.81 -6.53
C GLY A 180 -13.20 -6.36 -7.96
N SER A 181 -13.94 -7.19 -8.69
CA SER A 181 -14.33 -6.94 -10.09
C SER A 181 -15.30 -5.76 -10.25
N ASP A 182 -16.16 -5.55 -9.26
CA ASP A 182 -17.21 -4.52 -9.26
C ASP A 182 -16.92 -3.53 -8.11
N GLN A 183 -16.05 -2.56 -8.38
CA GLN A 183 -15.56 -1.60 -7.39
C GLN A 183 -16.55 -0.48 -7.09
N ASN A 184 -17.48 -0.22 -8.01
CA ASN A 184 -18.39 0.90 -7.90
C ASN A 184 -19.58 0.56 -6.99
N GLU A 185 -20.02 1.53 -6.18
CA GLU A 185 -21.21 1.43 -5.34
C GLU A 185 -21.17 0.32 -4.28
N ARG A 186 -19.98 -0.16 -3.94
CA ARG A 186 -19.75 -1.12 -2.85
C ARG A 186 -19.31 -0.43 -1.58
N CYS A 187 -19.75 -0.94 -0.46
CA CYS A 187 -19.25 -0.55 0.85
C CYS A 187 -18.90 -1.79 1.67
N ASP A 188 -17.78 -1.73 2.38
CA ASP A 188 -17.40 -2.74 3.34
C ASP A 188 -16.37 -2.17 4.33
N TYR A 189 -15.94 -2.99 5.28
CA TYR A 189 -14.82 -2.63 6.15
C TYR A 189 -13.56 -2.43 5.34
N MET A 190 -12.75 -1.45 5.75
CA MET A 190 -11.46 -1.19 5.12
C MET A 190 -10.59 -2.44 5.16
N GLN A 191 -10.03 -2.78 4.02
CA GLN A 191 -9.04 -3.85 3.92
C GLN A 191 -7.67 -3.32 4.30
N LEU A 192 -6.86 -4.15 4.96
CA LEU A 192 -5.59 -3.78 5.54
C LEU A 192 -4.48 -4.70 5.04
N ILE A 193 -3.29 -4.14 4.85
CA ILE A 193 -2.05 -4.89 4.59
C ILE A 193 -1.51 -5.38 5.94
N ILE A 194 -2.22 -6.33 6.52
CA ILE A 194 -1.85 -6.93 7.82
C ILE A 194 -2.06 -8.44 7.74
N ASP A 195 -1.06 -9.17 8.21
CA ASP A 195 -1.19 -10.61 8.46
C ASP A 195 -1.56 -10.85 9.93
N HIS A 196 -2.86 -10.93 10.22
CA HIS A 196 -3.34 -11.24 11.57
C HIS A 196 -3.03 -12.67 12.03
N GLN A 197 -2.47 -13.52 11.16
CA GLN A 197 -2.05 -14.88 11.48
C GLN A 197 -0.56 -14.97 11.79
N ALA A 198 0.22 -13.97 11.41
CA ALA A 198 1.62 -13.86 11.83
C ALA A 198 1.66 -13.51 13.31
N LYS A 199 2.31 -14.41 14.11
CA LYS A 199 2.56 -14.22 15.54
C LYS A 199 3.89 -13.51 15.75
#